data_04d26fcd0be82cb954d07d1aa6e5a7d0
#
_entry.id   04d26fcd0be82cb954d07d1aa6e5a7d0
#
_cell.length_a   1.000
_cell.length_b   1.000
_cell.length_c   1.000
_cell.angle_alpha   90.00
_cell.angle_beta   90.00
_cell.angle_gamma   90.00
#
_symmetry.space_group_name_H-M   'P 1'
#
loop_
_entity.id
_entity.type
_entity.pdbx_description
1 polymer ?
#
loop_
_entity_poly.entity_id
_entity_poly.type
_entity_poly.pdbx_seq_one_letter_code
_entity_poly.pdbx_strand_id
1 'polypeptide(L)' 'MTNETADFEQWMDFLREHARKKGWAANFPDEWRDDYDDGKTPEEAWRDAWE' A
#
# COMPACT_ATOMS: atom_id res chain seq x y z
N MET A 1 -1.66 2.23 -20.26
CA MET A 1 -0.83 2.35 -20.13
C MET A 1 -0.27 2.97 -19.00
N THR A 2 -0.05 3.99 -18.83
CA THR A 2 0.64 4.56 -17.74
C THR A 2 -0.13 4.64 -16.50
N ASN A 3 -1.33 4.17 -16.53
CA ASN A 3 -2.17 4.24 -15.33
C ASN A 3 -1.70 3.30 -14.24
N GLU A 4 -0.91 2.32 -14.62
CA GLU A 4 -0.43 1.40 -13.62
C GLU A 4 0.41 2.09 -12.56
N THR A 5 1.32 2.93 -13.02
CA THR A 5 2.18 3.64 -12.09
C THR A 5 1.37 4.58 -11.21
N ALA A 6 0.42 5.28 -11.83
CA ALA A 6 -0.41 6.19 -11.08
C ALA A 6 -1.27 5.44 -10.07
N ASP A 7 -1.79 4.29 -10.49
CA ASP A 7 -2.62 3.50 -9.59
C ASP A 7 -1.82 3.02 -8.39
N PHE A 8 -0.58 2.60 -8.64
CA PHE A 8 0.25 2.15 -7.54
C PHE A 8 0.59 3.30 -6.61
N GLU A 9 0.83 4.47 -7.17
CA GLU A 9 1.11 5.63 -6.34
C GLU A 9 -0.07 5.97 -5.46
N GLN A 10 -1.27 5.94 -6.03
CA GLN A 10 -2.47 6.19 -5.24
C GLN A 10 -2.65 5.11 -4.18
N TRP A 11 -2.41 3.89 -4.56
CA TRP A 11 -2.50 2.76 -3.64
C TRP A 11 -1.57 2.98 -2.46
N MET A 12 -0.35 3.42 -2.75
CA MET A 12 0.61 3.70 -1.69
C MET A 12 0.20 4.88 -0.85
N ASP A 13 -0.43 5.88 -1.46
CA ASP A 13 -0.92 7.02 -0.71
C ASP A 13 -1.95 6.58 0.32
N PHE A 14 -2.87 5.74 -0.07
CA PHE A 14 -3.87 5.22 0.85
C PHE A 14 -3.22 4.41 1.95
N LEU A 15 -2.24 3.59 1.57
CA LEU A 15 -1.55 2.77 2.55
C LEU A 15 -0.82 3.63 3.57
N ARG A 16 -0.15 4.65 3.09
CA ARG A 16 0.59 5.54 3.97
C ARG A 16 -0.32 6.30 4.90
N GLU A 17 -1.47 6.71 4.39
CA GLU A 17 -2.45 7.38 5.22
C GLU A 17 -2.94 6.44 6.32
N HIS A 18 -3.21 5.22 5.94
CA HIS A 18 -3.68 4.23 6.90
C HIS A 18 -2.62 3.98 7.98
N ALA A 19 -1.38 3.83 7.55
CA ALA A 19 -0.30 3.60 8.49
C ALA A 19 -0.12 4.79 9.41
N ARG A 20 -0.25 5.98 8.86
CA ARG A 20 -0.05 7.19 9.63
C ARG A 20 -1.06 7.28 10.76
N LYS A 21 -2.29 6.90 10.49
CA LYS A 21 -3.33 6.94 11.51
C LYS A 21 -3.01 6.00 12.66
N LYS A 22 -2.24 4.96 12.38
CA LYS A 22 -1.87 4.00 13.41
C LYS A 22 -0.51 4.30 14.02
N GLY A 23 0.08 5.42 13.64
CA GLY A 23 1.37 5.79 14.20
C GLY A 23 2.55 5.10 13.54
N TRP A 24 2.37 4.62 12.31
CA TRP A 24 3.42 3.95 11.59
C TRP A 24 3.74 4.67 10.31
N ALA A 25 4.77 4.20 9.61
CA ALA A 25 5.14 4.76 8.33
C ALA A 25 5.35 3.63 7.34
N ALA A 26 4.76 3.78 6.16
CA ALA A 26 4.92 2.81 5.09
C ALA A 26 5.75 3.45 4.00
N ASN A 27 7.07 3.43 4.16
CA ASN A 27 7.97 4.13 3.26
C ASN A 27 8.70 3.22 2.30
N PHE A 28 8.34 1.96 2.25
CA PHE A 28 9.04 1.00 1.41
C PHE A 28 8.10 0.45 0.34
N PRO A 29 7.95 1.16 -0.77
CA PRO A 29 7.01 0.72 -1.80
C PRO A 29 7.34 -0.65 -2.37
N ASP A 30 8.62 -0.99 -2.42
CA ASP A 30 9.00 -2.29 -2.96
C ASP A 30 8.40 -3.43 -2.16
N GLU A 31 8.31 -3.26 -0.86
CA GLU A 31 7.75 -4.31 -0.01
C GLU A 31 6.25 -4.48 -0.23
N TRP A 32 5.59 -3.40 -0.57
CA TRP A 32 4.14 -3.43 -0.74
C TRP A 32 3.72 -3.70 -2.17
N ARG A 33 4.67 -3.73 -3.08
CA ARG A 33 4.36 -3.93 -4.48
C ARG A 33 3.72 -5.29 -4.73
N ASP A 34 4.19 -6.30 -4.02
CA ASP A 34 3.63 -7.64 -4.15
C ASP A 34 2.16 -7.66 -3.77
N ASP A 35 1.81 -6.96 -2.71
CA ASP A 35 0.42 -6.89 -2.30
C ASP A 35 -0.41 -6.17 -3.33
N TYR A 36 0.14 -5.12 -3.91
CA TYR A 36 -0.55 -4.40 -4.95
C TYR A 36 -0.80 -5.29 -6.16
N ASP A 37 0.23 -6.02 -6.55
CA ASP A 37 0.12 -6.93 -7.70
C ASP A 37 -0.87 -8.05 -7.43
N ASP A 38 -0.99 -8.42 -6.18
CA ASP A 38 -1.88 -9.51 -5.78
C ASP A 38 -3.34 -9.05 -5.75
N GLY A 39 -3.59 -7.78 -5.94
CA GLY A 39 -4.94 -7.27 -5.96
C GLY A 39 -5.48 -6.91 -4.60
N LYS A 40 -4.62 -6.82 -3.60
CA LYS A 40 -5.08 -6.48 -2.27
C LYS A 40 -5.32 -4.99 -2.13
N THR A 41 -6.27 -4.63 -1.29
CA THR A 41 -6.46 -3.23 -0.97
C THR A 41 -5.40 -2.80 0.03
N PRO A 42 -5.15 -1.49 0.15
CA PRO A 42 -4.17 -1.03 1.15
C PRO A 42 -4.51 -1.49 2.55
N GLU A 43 -5.79 -1.51 2.88
CA GLU A 43 -6.22 -1.98 4.19
C GLU A 43 -5.86 -3.44 4.39
N GLU A 44 -6.15 -4.25 3.39
CA GLU A 44 -5.86 -5.68 3.48
C GLU A 44 -4.36 -5.92 3.58
N ALA A 45 -3.60 -5.20 2.80
CA ALA A 45 -2.15 -5.35 2.82
C ALA A 45 -1.61 -5.01 4.20
N TRP A 46 -2.10 -3.94 4.78
CA TRP A 46 -1.66 -3.53 6.11
C TRP A 46 -2.03 -4.58 7.15
N ARG A 47 -3.24 -5.08 7.06
CA ARG A 47 -3.71 -6.07 8.02
C ARG A 47 -2.88 -7.35 7.92
N ASP A 48 -2.61 -7.80 6.70
CA ASP A 48 -1.83 -9.01 6.51
C ASP A 48 -0.42 -8.85 7.07
N ALA A 49 0.13 -7.66 6.96
CA ALA A 49 1.49 -7.44 7.44
C ALA A 49 1.58 -7.51 8.96
N TRP A 50 0.52 -7.13 9.64
CA TRP A 50 0.56 -7.04 11.10
C TRP A 50 -0.28 -8.08 11.81
N GLU A 51 -1.02 -8.82 11.05
CA GLU A 51 -1.80 -9.93 11.60
C GLU A 51 -1.44 -11.22 10.94
#